data_433599f305461bc0ab71320a2cf66170
#
_entry.id   433599f305461bc0ab71320a2cf66170
#
_cell.length_a   1.000
_cell.length_b   1.000
_cell.length_c   1.000
_cell.angle_alpha   90.00
_cell.angle_beta   90.00
_cell.angle_gamma   90.00
#
_symmetry.space_group_name_H-M   'P 1'
#
loop_
_entity.id
_entity.type
_entity.pdbx_description
1 polymer ?
#
loop_
_entity_poly.entity_id
_entity_poly.type
_entity_poly.pdbx_seq_one_letter_code
_entity_poly.pdbx_strand_id
1 'polypeptide(L)'
;GRAFDYEAVAQDKRCVDGTCVLKQAAFGQELAAEQALADSKMGSFLLLRVVPGMEPVGELVGAIGSAIRESDAAGLVDGNVLYLLMRQAKACDLPIIRKRLSAKHIAVEPVDGEGIVALLQRIAYTGDGEGGAA
;
A
#
# COMPACT_ATOMS: atom_id res chain seq x y z
N GLY A 1 29.58 -4.63 0.44
CA GLY A 1 28.62 -4.21 -0.32
C GLY A 1 27.89 -5.13 -1.24
N ARG A 2 28.41 -6.33 -1.49
CA ARG A 2 27.71 -7.22 -2.43
C ARG A 2 26.36 -7.67 -1.87
N ALA A 3 26.36 -8.07 -0.60
CA ALA A 3 25.12 -8.52 0.02
C ALA A 3 24.08 -7.41 0.04
N PHE A 4 24.54 -6.20 0.22
CA PHE A 4 23.66 -5.05 0.23
C PHE A 4 22.95 -4.88 -1.12
N ASP A 5 23.74 -4.94 -2.20
CA ASP A 5 23.17 -4.81 -3.54
C ASP A 5 22.19 -5.93 -3.84
N TYR A 6 22.52 -7.10 -3.35
CA TYR A 6 21.71 -8.27 -3.56
C TYR A 6 20.33 -8.10 -2.95
N GLU A 7 20.29 -7.59 -1.73
CA GLU A 7 19.02 -7.36 -1.05
C GLU A 7 18.18 -6.31 -1.76
N ALA A 8 18.82 -5.27 -2.26
CA ALA A 8 18.10 -4.23 -2.99
C ALA A 8 17.43 -4.80 -4.22
N VAL A 9 18.14 -5.67 -4.95
CA VAL A 9 17.56 -6.31 -6.13
C VAL A 9 16.38 -7.18 -5.75
N ALA A 10 16.50 -7.93 -4.65
CA ALA A 10 15.41 -8.79 -4.22
C ALA A 10 14.17 -7.98 -3.83
N GLN A 11 14.39 -6.82 -3.20
CA GLN A 11 13.27 -5.95 -2.82
C GLN A 11 12.59 -5.36 -4.05
N ASP A 12 13.37 -5.00 -5.05
CA ASP A 12 12.81 -4.40 -6.26
C ASP A 12 11.82 -5.31 -6.94
N LYS A 13 11.97 -6.63 -6.78
CA LYS A 13 11.05 -7.56 -7.41
C LYS A 13 9.65 -7.49 -6.83
N ARG A 14 9.53 -7.03 -5.60
CA ARG A 14 8.22 -6.88 -4.96
C ARG A 14 7.61 -5.52 -5.23
N CYS A 15 8.38 -4.59 -5.71
CA CYS A 15 7.96 -3.22 -5.89
C CYS A 15 7.85 -2.87 -7.37
N VAL A 16 7.06 -1.84 -7.64
CA VAL A 16 7.02 -1.25 -8.96
C VAL A 16 8.40 -0.66 -9.24
N ASP A 17 8.89 -0.87 -10.44
CA ASP A 17 10.27 -0.51 -10.79
C ASP A 17 10.62 0.90 -10.36
N GLY A 18 11.73 0.99 -9.62
CA GLY A 18 12.27 2.28 -9.21
C GLY A 18 11.49 2.97 -8.11
N THR A 19 10.57 2.26 -7.45
CA THR A 19 9.75 2.85 -6.40
C THR A 19 9.71 1.97 -5.16
N CYS A 20 9.12 2.51 -4.09
CA CYS A 20 8.87 1.75 -2.88
C CYS A 20 7.45 1.19 -2.86
N VAL A 21 6.69 1.36 -3.93
CA VAL A 21 5.30 0.92 -4.00
C VAL A 21 5.26 -0.56 -4.35
N LEU A 22 4.57 -1.33 -3.54
CA LEU A 22 4.50 -2.77 -3.72
C LEU A 22 3.59 -3.13 -4.90
N LYS A 23 3.95 -4.20 -5.57
CA LYS A 23 3.05 -4.79 -6.56
C LYS A 23 1.87 -5.43 -5.85
N GLN A 24 0.83 -5.70 -6.60
CA GLN A 24 -0.45 -6.14 -6.05
C GLN A 24 -0.34 -7.35 -5.12
N ALA A 25 0.33 -8.40 -5.55
CA ALA A 25 0.41 -9.61 -4.74
C ALA A 25 1.17 -9.36 -3.45
N ALA A 26 2.28 -8.62 -3.52
CA ALA A 26 3.06 -8.30 -2.34
C ALA A 26 2.27 -7.42 -1.37
N PHE A 27 1.53 -6.47 -1.90
CA PHE A 27 0.70 -5.62 -1.04
C PHE A 27 -0.38 -6.44 -0.36
N GLY A 28 -0.98 -7.37 -1.08
CA GLY A 28 -2.00 -8.24 -0.49
C GLY A 28 -1.45 -9.05 0.67
N GLN A 29 -0.21 -9.53 0.55
CA GLN A 29 0.42 -10.27 1.63
C GLN A 29 0.61 -9.39 2.87
N GLU A 30 1.06 -8.16 2.67
CA GLU A 30 1.25 -7.23 3.79
C GLU A 30 -0.07 -6.88 4.45
N LEU A 31 -1.09 -6.62 3.64
CA LEU A 31 -2.40 -6.25 4.17
C LEU A 31 -3.02 -7.41 4.94
N ALA A 32 -2.91 -8.63 4.41
CA ALA A 32 -3.45 -9.81 5.09
C ALA A 32 -2.75 -10.02 6.43
N ALA A 33 -1.45 -9.81 6.49
CA ALA A 33 -0.71 -9.96 7.73
C ALA A 33 -1.17 -8.93 8.77
N GLU A 34 -1.38 -7.69 8.35
CA GLU A 34 -1.85 -6.66 9.27
C GLU A 34 -3.26 -6.95 9.75
N GLN A 35 -4.11 -7.45 8.86
CA GLN A 35 -5.47 -7.81 9.25
C GLN A 35 -5.46 -8.91 10.29
N ALA A 36 -4.59 -9.90 10.11
CA ALA A 36 -4.48 -10.99 11.08
C ALA A 36 -4.02 -10.48 12.44
N LEU A 37 -3.08 -9.54 12.46
CA LEU A 37 -2.66 -8.92 13.72
C LEU A 37 -3.80 -8.15 14.38
N ALA A 38 -4.55 -7.42 13.59
CA ALA A 38 -5.68 -6.65 14.12
C ALA A 38 -6.76 -7.57 14.67
N ASP A 39 -7.03 -8.67 13.98
CA ASP A 39 -8.01 -9.64 14.44
C ASP A 39 -7.60 -10.28 15.77
N SER A 40 -6.32 -10.45 15.98
CA SER A 40 -5.78 -10.99 17.23
C SER A 40 -5.59 -9.89 18.29
N LYS A 41 -5.95 -8.66 17.97
CA LYS A 41 -5.79 -7.50 18.85
C LYS A 41 -4.33 -7.24 19.22
N MET A 42 -3.44 -7.61 18.32
CA MET A 42 -2.00 -7.41 18.51
C MET A 42 -1.48 -6.27 17.64
N GLY A 43 -2.35 -5.57 16.95
CA GLY A 43 -1.94 -4.44 16.15
C GLY A 43 -3.14 -3.67 15.66
N SER A 44 -2.88 -2.54 15.05
CA SER A 44 -3.91 -1.71 14.43
C SER A 44 -3.33 -1.11 13.16
N PHE A 45 -4.20 -0.80 12.23
CA PHE A 45 -3.78 -0.16 11.00
C PHE A 45 -4.94 0.60 10.38
N LEU A 46 -4.59 1.54 9.50
CA LEU A 46 -5.58 2.18 8.64
C LEU A 46 -5.22 1.84 7.20
N LEU A 47 -6.21 1.47 6.43
CA LEU A 47 -6.05 1.31 5.00
C LEU A 47 -6.68 2.50 4.32
N LEU A 48 -5.91 3.19 3.49
CA LEU A 48 -6.37 4.38 2.79
C LEU A 48 -6.28 4.15 1.30
N ARG A 49 -7.27 4.64 0.58
CA ARG A 49 -7.23 4.64 -0.88
C ARG A 49 -6.89 6.04 -1.34
N VAL A 50 -5.95 6.15 -2.24
CA VAL A 50 -5.59 7.45 -2.80
C VAL A 50 -6.66 7.85 -3.79
N VAL A 51 -7.23 9.03 -3.58
CA VAL A 51 -8.29 9.55 -4.45
C VAL A 51 -7.66 10.03 -5.74
N PRO A 52 -8.16 9.60 -6.90
CA PRO A 52 -7.61 10.06 -8.17
C PRO A 52 -7.73 11.59 -8.28
N GLY A 53 -6.66 12.19 -8.74
CA GLY A 53 -6.63 13.63 -8.95
C GLY A 53 -6.26 13.93 -10.39
N MET A 54 -5.69 15.11 -10.59
CA MET A 54 -5.30 15.51 -11.93
C MET A 54 -3.98 14.89 -12.34
N GLU A 55 -3.20 14.41 -11.37
CA GLU A 55 -1.90 13.86 -11.67
C GLU A 55 -2.01 12.40 -12.09
N PRO A 56 -1.19 11.97 -13.06
CA PRO A 56 -1.15 10.56 -13.43
C PRO A 56 -0.72 9.71 -12.26
N VAL A 57 -1.22 8.47 -12.19
CA VAL A 57 -0.87 7.57 -11.10
C VAL A 57 0.62 7.31 -11.06
N GLY A 58 1.28 7.34 -12.21
CA GLY A 58 2.73 7.12 -12.25
C GLY A 58 3.50 8.15 -11.46
N GLU A 59 3.05 9.41 -11.51
CA GLU A 59 3.70 10.46 -10.75
C GLU A 59 3.45 10.28 -9.25
N LEU A 60 2.24 9.87 -8.89
CA LEU A 60 1.94 9.60 -7.49
C LEU A 60 2.78 8.46 -6.96
N VAL A 61 2.93 7.41 -7.75
CA VAL A 61 3.76 6.25 -7.36
C VAL A 61 5.19 6.72 -7.04
N GLY A 62 5.73 7.59 -7.88
CA GLY A 62 7.07 8.09 -7.66
C GLY A 62 7.20 8.97 -6.42
N ALA A 63 6.14 9.68 -6.07
CA ALA A 63 6.19 10.64 -4.96
C ALA A 63 5.86 10.01 -3.62
N ILE A 64 5.21 8.85 -3.62
CA ILE A 64 4.64 8.31 -2.39
C ILE A 64 5.69 7.96 -1.34
N GLY A 65 6.88 7.61 -1.78
CA GLY A 65 7.94 7.20 -0.87
C GLY A 65 8.35 8.28 0.11
N SER A 66 8.21 9.54 -0.28
CA SER A 66 8.55 10.63 0.61
C SER A 66 7.35 11.07 1.46
N ALA A 67 6.18 10.50 1.22
CA ALA A 67 4.95 10.92 1.88
C ALA A 67 4.55 9.98 3.01
N ILE A 68 5.11 8.78 3.07
CA ILE A 68 4.74 7.80 4.09
C ILE A 68 5.97 7.43 4.91
N ARG A 69 5.72 6.87 6.09
CA ARG A 69 6.79 6.44 6.97
C ARG A 69 7.37 5.12 6.50
N GLU A 70 8.57 4.83 6.99
CA GLU A 70 9.24 3.58 6.66
C GLU A 70 8.42 2.36 7.07
N SER A 71 7.68 2.49 8.17
CA SER A 71 6.84 1.41 8.67
C SER A 71 5.55 1.25 7.89
N ASP A 72 5.19 2.25 7.08
CA ASP A 72 4.00 2.17 6.27
C ASP A 72 4.29 1.46 4.95
N ALA A 73 3.24 1.06 4.25
CA ALA A 73 3.39 0.41 2.96
C ALA A 73 2.43 1.05 1.97
N ALA A 74 2.81 1.00 0.71
CA ALA A 74 1.95 1.45 -0.37
C ALA A 74 1.88 0.35 -1.40
N GLY A 75 0.74 0.22 -2.05
CA GLY A 75 0.56 -0.81 -3.07
C GLY A 75 -0.27 -0.31 -4.22
N LEU A 76 0.03 -0.84 -5.40
CA LEU A 76 -0.69 -0.51 -6.62
C LEU A 76 -1.53 -1.72 -7.01
N VAL A 77 -2.83 -1.52 -7.09
CA VAL A 77 -3.77 -2.59 -7.39
C VAL A 77 -4.41 -2.31 -8.75
N ASP A 78 -4.52 -3.35 -9.57
CA ASP A 78 -5.08 -3.27 -10.92
C ASP A 78 -4.33 -2.27 -11.80
N GLY A 79 -3.12 -1.93 -11.41
CA GLY A 79 -2.28 -1.04 -12.20
C GLY A 79 -2.61 0.43 -12.08
N ASN A 80 -3.69 0.80 -11.38
CA ASN A 80 -4.10 2.20 -11.37
C ASN A 80 -4.69 2.70 -10.05
N VAL A 81 -4.81 1.87 -9.04
CA VAL A 81 -5.34 2.32 -7.75
C VAL A 81 -4.28 2.17 -6.69
N LEU A 82 -3.93 3.28 -6.05
CA LEU A 82 -2.94 3.27 -4.97
C LEU A 82 -3.63 3.14 -3.63
N TYR A 83 -3.10 2.26 -2.81
CA TYR A 83 -3.53 2.08 -1.43
C TYR A 83 -2.35 2.32 -0.51
N LEU A 84 -2.65 2.87 0.66
CA LEU A 84 -1.64 3.11 1.69
C LEU A 84 -2.01 2.33 2.94
N LEU A 85 -1.08 1.53 3.42
CA LEU A 85 -1.25 0.75 4.64
C LEU A 85 -0.49 1.46 5.75
N MET A 86 -1.24 2.13 6.61
CA MET A 86 -0.66 2.92 7.69
C MET A 86 -0.65 2.07 8.95
N ARG A 87 0.52 1.53 9.27
CA ARG A 87 0.65 0.64 10.41
C ARG A 87 0.63 1.38 11.72
N GLN A 88 0.09 0.71 12.76
CA GLN A 88 0.03 1.27 14.11
C GLN A 88 -0.72 2.59 14.14
N ALA A 89 -1.80 2.65 13.35
CA ALA A 89 -2.61 3.85 13.25
C ALA A 89 -4.05 3.51 13.61
N LYS A 90 -4.76 4.47 14.14
CA LYS A 90 -6.14 4.33 14.53
C LYS A 90 -6.99 5.40 13.85
N ALA A 91 -8.31 5.23 13.93
CA ALA A 91 -9.20 6.17 13.28
C ALA A 91 -8.95 7.62 13.72
N CYS A 92 -8.58 7.81 14.98
CA CYS A 92 -8.33 9.15 15.49
C CYS A 92 -7.08 9.80 14.89
N ASP A 93 -6.23 9.00 14.24
CA ASP A 93 -5.03 9.54 13.60
C ASP A 93 -5.31 10.05 12.19
N LEU A 94 -6.47 9.74 11.65
CA LEU A 94 -6.78 10.05 10.26
C LEU A 94 -6.67 11.53 9.91
N PRO A 95 -7.17 12.47 10.73
CA PRO A 95 -7.03 13.88 10.38
C PRO A 95 -5.57 14.33 10.24
N ILE A 96 -4.71 13.84 11.10
CA ILE A 96 -3.29 14.19 11.06
C ILE A 96 -2.65 13.60 9.82
N ILE A 97 -2.98 12.34 9.53
CA ILE A 97 -2.44 11.66 8.35
C ILE A 97 -2.90 12.39 7.08
N ARG A 98 -4.17 12.74 7.01
CA ARG A 98 -4.71 13.46 5.86
C ARG A 98 -3.99 14.78 5.64
N LYS A 99 -3.74 15.51 6.72
CA LYS A 99 -3.08 16.80 6.61
C LYS A 99 -1.66 16.63 6.07
N ARG A 100 -0.95 15.62 6.57
CA ARG A 100 0.41 15.35 6.12
C ARG A 100 0.44 14.99 4.65
N LEU A 101 -0.48 14.14 4.21
CA LEU A 101 -0.53 13.73 2.82
C LEU A 101 -1.00 14.88 1.92
N SER A 102 -1.91 15.68 2.41
CA SER A 102 -2.39 16.83 1.65
C SER A 102 -1.26 17.82 1.36
N ALA A 103 -0.30 17.93 2.25
CA ALA A 103 0.87 18.77 2.02
C ALA A 103 1.68 18.30 0.82
N LYS A 104 1.52 17.04 0.44
CA LYS A 104 2.16 16.47 -0.75
C LYS A 104 1.17 16.32 -1.89
N HIS A 105 0.01 16.97 -1.79
CA HIS A 105 -1.04 16.93 -2.82
C HIS A 105 -1.63 15.54 -3.02
N ILE A 106 -1.65 14.75 -1.94
CA ILE A 106 -2.23 13.41 -1.98
C ILE A 106 -3.49 13.41 -1.13
N ALA A 107 -4.63 13.16 -1.78
CA ALA A 107 -5.90 13.05 -1.10
C ALA A 107 -6.21 11.57 -0.90
N VAL A 108 -6.73 11.24 0.29
CA VAL A 108 -7.00 9.85 0.63
C VAL A 108 -8.36 9.72 1.28
N GLU A 109 -8.92 8.51 1.21
CA GLU A 109 -10.12 8.17 1.94
C GLU A 109 -9.94 6.82 2.61
N PRO A 110 -10.50 6.65 3.82
CA PRO A 110 -10.33 5.38 4.53
C PRO A 110 -11.16 4.28 3.89
N VAL A 111 -10.64 3.06 3.97
CA VAL A 111 -11.33 1.86 3.51
C VAL A 111 -11.83 1.15 4.75
N ASP A 112 -13.13 0.86 4.80
CA ASP A 112 -13.72 0.21 5.97
C ASP A 112 -13.45 -1.29 5.95
N GLY A 113 -13.92 -1.98 7.00
CA GLY A 113 -13.65 -3.41 7.13
C GLY A 113 -14.18 -4.23 5.98
N GLU A 114 -15.37 -3.90 5.49
CA GLU A 114 -15.93 -4.61 4.34
C GLU A 114 -15.09 -4.39 3.10
N GLY A 115 -14.64 -3.15 2.93
CA GLY A 115 -13.78 -2.83 1.80
C GLY A 115 -12.45 -3.55 1.86
N ILE A 116 -11.90 -3.71 3.06
CA ILE A 116 -10.64 -4.44 3.23
C ILE A 116 -10.82 -5.90 2.83
N VAL A 117 -11.90 -6.54 3.31
CA VAL A 117 -12.18 -7.92 2.96
C VAL A 117 -12.36 -8.07 1.46
N ALA A 118 -13.10 -7.17 0.85
CA ALA A 118 -13.32 -7.22 -0.59
C ALA A 118 -12.02 -7.06 -1.35
N LEU A 119 -11.15 -6.17 -0.90
CA LEU A 119 -9.87 -5.96 -1.55
C LEU A 119 -8.97 -7.18 -1.43
N LEU A 120 -8.92 -7.78 -0.25
CA LEU A 120 -8.13 -9.00 -0.06
C LEU A 120 -8.63 -10.12 -0.94
N GLN A 121 -9.94 -10.28 -1.04
CA GLN A 121 -10.51 -11.30 -1.90
C GLN A 121 -10.18 -11.04 -3.36
N ARG A 122 -10.27 -9.78 -3.78
CA ARG A 122 -9.95 -9.42 -5.15
C ARG A 122 -8.50 -9.73 -5.48
N ILE A 123 -7.58 -9.37 -4.58
CA ILE A 123 -6.16 -9.62 -4.80
C ILE A 123 -5.89 -11.13 -4.83
N ALA A 124 -6.49 -11.87 -3.90
CA ALA A 124 -6.29 -13.31 -3.85
C ALA A 124 -6.86 -14.00 -5.08
N TYR A 125 -8.01 -13.52 -5.55
CA TYR A 125 -8.68 -14.13 -6.70
C TYR A 125 -7.92 -13.88 -7.99
N THR A 126 -7.49 -12.64 -8.20
CA THR A 126 -6.77 -12.30 -9.42
C THR A 126 -5.31 -12.65 -9.33
N GLY A 127 -4.86 -12.96 -8.10
CA GLY A 127 -3.47 -13.22 -7.86
C GLY A 127 -2.67 -11.97 -8.12
N ASP A 128 -1.49 -12.15 -8.67
CA ASP A 128 -0.65 -11.04 -9.04
C ASP A 128 -0.84 -10.68 -10.51
N GLY A 129 -1.88 -11.21 -11.12
CA GLY A 129 -2.14 -10.97 -12.53
C GLY A 129 -1.26 -11.79 -13.41
N GLU A 130 0.02 -11.75 -13.17
CA GLU A 130 0.95 -12.55 -13.97
C GLU A 130 0.75 -14.02 -13.70
N GLY A 131 0.57 -14.36 -12.45
CA GLY A 131 0.30 -15.75 -12.10
C GLY A 131 -0.98 -16.23 -12.74
N GLY A 132 -1.98 -15.38 -12.73
CA GLY A 132 -3.24 -15.73 -13.35
C GLY A 132 -3.13 -15.87 -14.85
N ALA A 133 -2.25 -15.12 -15.44
CA ALA A 133 -2.05 -15.18 -16.88
C ALA A 133 -1.34 -16.45 -17.30
N ALA A 134 -0.60 -17.01 -16.41
CA ALA A 134 0.22 -18.17 -16.75
C ALA A 134 -0.62 -19.41 -17.01
#